data_2a54748e4d4a48cf05ddcda80edfcffe
#
_entry.id   2a54748e4d4a48cf05ddcda80edfcffe
#
_cell.length_a   1.000
_cell.length_b   1.000
_cell.length_c   1.000
_cell.angle_alpha   90.00
_cell.angle_beta   90.00
_cell.angle_gamma   90.00
#
_symmetry.space_group_name_H-M   'P 1'
#
loop_
_entity.id
_entity.type
_entity.pdbx_description
1 polymer ?
#
loop_
_entity_poly.entity_id
_entity_poly.type
_entity_poly.pdbx_seq_one_letter_code
_entity_poly.pdbx_strand_id
1 'polypeptide(L)'
;MHQSRIVITGVGLTSPNGNTLEEYRKNLLAGVAGIQMIEMRYMGQVPAGVCSFDPKKYQTRKELRVGTRAGSIAVYAAHEAVNDSGLDFENYDKSRIGVYVGTTEHGNVETENEVYNISKFDYDTRFWTHHHNPRTVANNPAG
;
A
#
# COMPACT_ATOMS: atom_id res chain seq x y z
N MET A 1 37.76 6.63 -14.27
CA MET A 1 36.36 6.19 -14.28
C MET A 1 35.55 7.13 -13.39
N HIS A 2 34.63 7.91 -13.96
CA HIS A 2 33.70 8.70 -13.14
C HIS A 2 32.76 7.74 -12.42
N GLN A 3 32.93 7.62 -11.12
CA GLN A 3 32.03 6.85 -10.28
C GLN A 3 30.70 7.64 -10.18
N SER A 4 29.64 7.16 -10.81
CA SER A 4 28.31 7.76 -10.69
C SER A 4 27.85 7.70 -9.24
N ARG A 5 27.44 8.82 -8.66
CA ARG A 5 26.88 8.86 -7.31
C ARG A 5 25.42 8.48 -7.38
N ILE A 6 25.02 7.57 -6.51
CA ILE A 6 23.61 7.21 -6.29
C ILE A 6 23.16 7.95 -5.04
N VAL A 7 22.03 8.64 -5.12
CA VAL A 7 21.46 9.44 -4.02
C VAL A 7 19.97 9.12 -3.85
N ILE A 8 19.49 9.24 -2.62
CA ILE A 8 18.06 9.24 -2.30
C ILE A 8 17.58 10.69 -2.40
N THR A 9 16.58 10.94 -3.23
CA THR A 9 16.07 12.29 -3.50
C THR A 9 14.78 12.60 -2.77
N GLY A 10 14.03 11.57 -2.36
CA GLY A 10 12.79 11.75 -1.61
C GLY A 10 12.41 10.50 -0.86
N VAL A 11 11.68 10.67 0.21
CA VAL A 11 11.17 9.59 1.07
C VAL A 11 9.68 9.78 1.30
N GLY A 12 8.91 8.71 1.10
CA GLY A 12 7.48 8.70 1.39
C GLY A 12 7.10 7.47 2.20
N LEU A 13 6.14 7.63 3.06
CA LEU A 13 5.66 6.54 3.92
C LEU A 13 4.18 6.69 4.30
N THR A 14 3.58 5.57 4.65
CA THR A 14 2.45 5.47 5.55
C THR A 14 2.77 4.40 6.57
N SER A 15 2.54 4.67 7.82
CA SER A 15 2.86 3.79 8.92
C SER A 15 1.84 3.92 10.05
N PRO A 16 1.81 2.98 11.01
CA PRO A 16 1.00 3.12 12.21
C PRO A 16 1.32 4.38 13.03
N ASN A 17 2.53 4.92 12.88
CA ASN A 17 3.02 6.10 13.62
C ASN A 17 2.84 7.41 12.88
N GLY A 18 2.39 7.41 11.63
CA GLY A 18 2.15 8.63 10.85
C GLY A 18 2.17 8.41 9.35
N ASN A 19 1.59 9.35 8.63
CA ASN A 19 1.42 9.32 7.18
C ASN A 19 2.27 10.36 6.44
N THR A 20 3.07 11.09 7.17
CA THR A 20 4.10 11.99 6.65
C THR A 20 5.41 11.73 7.38
N LEU A 21 6.52 12.07 6.75
CA LEU A 21 7.85 11.92 7.36
C LEU A 21 7.97 12.73 8.66
N GLU A 22 7.39 13.93 8.70
CA GLU A 22 7.39 14.79 9.86
C GLU A 22 6.58 14.19 11.03
N GLU A 23 5.37 13.72 10.77
CA GLU A 23 4.51 13.09 11.76
C GLU A 23 5.15 11.80 12.31
N TYR A 24 5.66 10.94 11.43
CA TYR A 24 6.38 9.74 11.80
C TYR A 24 7.57 10.02 12.72
N ARG A 25 8.43 10.97 12.32
CA ARG A 25 9.59 11.38 13.11
C ARG A 25 9.19 11.91 14.48
N LYS A 26 8.19 12.80 14.54
CA LYS A 26 7.68 13.37 15.79
C LYS A 26 7.21 12.27 16.74
N ASN A 27 6.37 11.36 16.25
CA ASN A 27 5.80 10.30 17.06
C ASN A 27 6.85 9.28 17.50
N LEU A 28 7.79 8.94 16.61
CA LEU A 28 8.90 8.04 16.93
C LEU A 28 9.78 8.60 18.04
N LEU A 29 10.17 9.89 17.97
CA LEU A 29 10.99 10.54 18.96
C LEU A 29 10.23 10.75 20.30
N ALA A 30 8.92 10.88 20.25
CA ALA A 30 8.07 10.95 21.42
C ALA A 30 7.76 9.58 22.06
N GLY A 31 8.25 8.46 21.50
CA GLY A 31 7.99 7.11 21.99
C GLY A 31 6.54 6.66 21.81
N VAL A 32 5.80 7.27 20.88
CA VAL A 32 4.41 6.88 20.58
C VAL A 32 4.42 5.50 19.94
N ALA A 33 3.74 4.53 20.56
CA ALA A 33 3.60 3.19 20.01
C ALA A 33 2.62 3.20 18.82
N GLY A 34 3.04 2.65 17.69
CA GLY A 34 2.17 2.43 16.52
C GLY A 34 1.37 1.13 16.59
N ILE A 35 1.46 0.40 17.71
CA ILE A 35 0.76 -0.88 17.90
C ILE A 35 -0.53 -0.64 18.67
N GLN A 36 -1.61 -1.23 18.17
CA GLN A 36 -2.93 -1.20 18.80
C GLN A 36 -3.55 -2.60 18.80
N MET A 37 -4.50 -2.85 19.71
CA MET A 37 -5.29 -4.07 19.68
C MET A 37 -6.34 -3.98 18.58
N ILE A 38 -6.40 -4.99 17.72
CA ILE A 38 -7.40 -5.11 16.67
C ILE A 38 -8.14 -6.44 16.80
N GLU A 39 -9.42 -6.45 16.42
CA GLU A 39 -10.20 -7.68 16.33
C GLU A 39 -9.91 -8.39 15.00
N MET A 40 -9.40 -9.61 15.07
CA MET A 40 -9.20 -10.45 13.89
C MET A 40 -10.17 -11.62 13.88
N ARG A 41 -10.74 -11.89 12.70
CA ARG A 41 -11.61 -13.05 12.49
C ARG A 41 -10.90 -14.34 12.93
N TYR A 42 -11.54 -15.13 13.73
CA TYR A 42 -11.05 -16.40 14.31
C TYR A 42 -9.92 -16.32 15.34
N MET A 43 -9.32 -15.16 15.54
CA MET A 43 -8.20 -15.00 16.49
C MET A 43 -8.55 -14.10 17.70
N GLY A 44 -9.65 -13.33 17.62
CA GLY A 44 -10.00 -12.34 18.62
C GLY A 44 -9.05 -11.14 18.61
N GLN A 45 -8.79 -10.58 19.80
CA GLN A 45 -7.95 -9.40 19.96
C GLN A 45 -6.47 -9.72 19.82
N VAL A 46 -5.82 -9.09 18.85
CA VAL A 46 -4.38 -9.24 18.60
C VAL A 46 -3.68 -7.88 18.50
N PRO A 47 -2.43 -7.75 18.97
CA PRO A 47 -1.67 -6.52 18.77
C PRO A 47 -1.21 -6.42 17.30
N ALA A 48 -1.45 -5.28 16.67
CA ALA A 48 -1.01 -5.03 15.29
C ALA A 48 -0.71 -3.56 15.05
N GLY A 49 0.21 -3.31 14.12
CA GLY A 49 0.47 -2.00 13.55
C GLY A 49 -0.41 -1.79 12.32
N VAL A 50 -1.39 -0.90 12.41
CA VAL A 50 -2.32 -0.62 11.32
C VAL A 50 -2.10 0.79 10.78
N CYS A 51 -1.78 0.89 9.49
CA CYS A 51 -1.71 2.18 8.82
C CYS A 51 -3.13 2.74 8.59
N SER A 52 -3.33 3.98 9.01
CA SER A 52 -4.58 4.73 8.80
C SER A 52 -4.29 5.92 7.90
N PHE A 53 -4.52 5.78 6.60
CA PHE A 53 -4.30 6.81 5.59
C PHE A 53 -5.51 6.92 4.66
N ASP A 54 -5.65 8.03 3.97
CA ASP A 54 -6.68 8.18 2.94
C ASP A 54 -6.12 7.82 1.55
N PRO A 55 -6.41 6.64 1.02
CA PRO A 55 -5.94 6.23 -0.29
C PRO A 55 -6.53 7.09 -1.42
N LYS A 56 -7.68 7.76 -1.21
CA LYS A 56 -8.31 8.63 -2.21
C LYS A 56 -7.51 9.88 -2.50
N LYS A 57 -6.51 10.20 -1.65
CA LYS A 57 -5.58 11.31 -1.91
C LYS A 57 -4.87 11.14 -3.26
N TYR A 58 -4.58 9.90 -3.64
CA TYR A 58 -3.80 9.57 -4.85
C TYR A 58 -4.45 8.53 -5.77
N GLN A 59 -5.56 7.94 -5.38
CA GLN A 59 -6.22 6.91 -6.17
C GLN A 59 -7.70 7.23 -6.40
N THR A 60 -8.16 6.94 -7.61
CA THR A 60 -9.57 7.02 -7.98
C THR A 60 -10.37 5.87 -7.36
N ARG A 61 -11.71 6.03 -7.31
CA ARG A 61 -12.59 4.94 -6.88
C ARG A 61 -12.48 3.67 -7.73
N LYS A 62 -12.15 3.82 -9.02
CA LYS A 62 -11.97 2.69 -9.93
C LYS A 62 -10.73 1.89 -9.55
N GLU A 63 -9.60 2.56 -9.33
CA GLU A 63 -8.35 1.94 -8.91
C GLU A 63 -8.49 1.24 -7.54
N LEU A 64 -9.11 1.91 -6.58
CA LEU A 64 -9.35 1.32 -5.26
C LEU A 64 -10.24 0.07 -5.28
N ARG A 65 -11.16 -0.01 -6.26
CA ARG A 65 -12.06 -1.16 -6.39
C ARG A 65 -11.38 -2.41 -6.91
N VAL A 66 -10.36 -2.25 -7.75
CA VAL A 66 -9.61 -3.37 -8.35
C VAL A 66 -8.26 -3.59 -7.67
N GLY A 67 -7.84 -2.67 -6.82
CA GLY A 67 -6.56 -2.69 -6.12
C GLY A 67 -6.61 -3.50 -4.82
N THR A 68 -5.43 -3.63 -4.25
CA THR A 68 -5.22 -4.22 -2.93
C THR A 68 -4.83 -3.16 -1.91
N ARG A 69 -4.96 -3.47 -0.63
CA ARG A 69 -4.46 -2.58 0.42
C ARG A 69 -2.94 -2.38 0.33
N ALA A 70 -2.19 -3.44 0.03
CA ALA A 70 -0.75 -3.36 -0.19
C ALA A 70 -0.41 -2.43 -1.36
N GLY A 71 -1.16 -2.53 -2.48
CA GLY A 71 -1.05 -1.61 -3.60
C GLY A 71 -1.33 -0.16 -3.23
N SER A 72 -2.40 0.08 -2.46
CA SER A 72 -2.73 1.42 -2.00
C SER A 72 -1.65 2.03 -1.08
N ILE A 73 -1.02 1.23 -0.23
CA ILE A 73 0.12 1.65 0.60
C ILE A 73 1.31 2.03 -0.30
N ALA A 74 1.62 1.21 -1.30
CA ALA A 74 2.72 1.46 -2.23
C ALA A 74 2.51 2.74 -3.04
N VAL A 75 1.31 2.92 -3.60
CA VAL A 75 0.94 4.14 -4.36
C VAL A 75 1.02 5.37 -3.49
N TYR A 76 0.47 5.32 -2.28
CA TYR A 76 0.53 6.44 -1.35
C TYR A 76 1.98 6.82 -1.01
N ALA A 77 2.79 5.85 -0.59
CA ALA A 77 4.19 6.09 -0.24
C ALA A 77 5.02 6.60 -1.44
N ALA A 78 4.78 6.08 -2.64
CA ALA A 78 5.45 6.55 -3.85
C ALA A 78 5.13 8.02 -4.18
N HIS A 79 3.85 8.41 -4.09
CA HIS A 79 3.46 9.81 -4.31
C HIS A 79 4.07 10.76 -3.26
N GLU A 80 4.08 10.36 -1.98
CA GLU A 80 4.73 11.16 -0.94
C GLU A 80 6.24 11.29 -1.22
N ALA A 81 6.92 10.22 -1.65
CA ALA A 81 8.35 10.27 -2.00
C ALA A 81 8.64 11.17 -3.21
N VAL A 82 7.80 11.12 -4.24
CA VAL A 82 7.90 12.00 -5.40
C VAL A 82 7.72 13.46 -4.99
N ASN A 83 6.72 13.75 -4.17
CA ASN A 83 6.48 15.11 -3.66
C ASN A 83 7.66 15.61 -2.80
N ASP A 84 8.19 14.77 -1.91
CA ASP A 84 9.33 15.10 -1.05
C ASP A 84 10.61 15.36 -1.86
N SER A 85 10.79 14.67 -2.99
CA SER A 85 11.96 14.83 -3.85
C SER A 85 12.07 16.21 -4.51
N GLY A 86 10.95 16.89 -4.71
CA GLY A 86 10.86 18.15 -5.45
C GLY A 86 11.25 18.01 -6.94
N LEU A 87 11.35 16.78 -7.47
CA LEU A 87 11.70 16.53 -8.85
C LEU A 87 10.50 16.74 -9.78
N ASP A 88 10.72 17.46 -10.86
CA ASP A 88 9.75 17.60 -11.94
C ASP A 88 9.96 16.49 -12.98
N PHE A 89 9.21 15.41 -12.85
CA PHE A 89 9.33 14.24 -13.71
C PHE A 89 8.92 14.49 -15.18
N GLU A 90 8.27 15.61 -15.49
CA GLU A 90 7.98 15.96 -16.89
C GLU A 90 9.25 16.34 -17.68
N ASN A 91 10.29 16.76 -16.95
CA ASN A 91 11.61 17.11 -17.53
C ASN A 91 12.57 15.93 -17.63
N TYR A 92 12.13 14.71 -17.27
CA TYR A 92 12.97 13.50 -17.31
C TYR A 92 12.54 12.56 -18.44
N ASP A 93 13.52 11.83 -18.96
CA ASP A 93 13.26 10.72 -19.89
C ASP A 93 12.58 9.58 -19.14
N LYS A 94 11.25 9.43 -19.35
CA LYS A 94 10.42 8.44 -18.67
C LYS A 94 10.83 7.00 -18.97
N SER A 95 11.53 6.74 -20.11
CA SER A 95 12.07 5.42 -20.42
C SER A 95 13.23 4.99 -19.49
N ARG A 96 13.79 5.93 -18.75
CA ARG A 96 14.86 5.71 -17.77
C ARG A 96 14.38 5.68 -16.32
N ILE A 97 13.07 5.74 -16.11
CA ILE A 97 12.44 5.69 -14.79
C ILE A 97 11.89 4.28 -14.60
N GLY A 98 12.31 3.62 -13.52
CA GLY A 98 11.81 2.30 -13.16
C GLY A 98 11.04 2.34 -11.84
N VAL A 99 10.02 1.46 -11.72
CA VAL A 99 9.28 1.24 -10.48
C VAL A 99 9.64 -0.14 -9.95
N TYR A 100 10.09 -0.20 -8.71
CA TYR A 100 10.45 -1.45 -8.04
C TYR A 100 9.66 -1.57 -6.74
N VAL A 101 8.83 -2.61 -6.63
CA VAL A 101 8.00 -2.87 -5.45
C VAL A 101 8.40 -4.19 -4.83
N GLY A 102 8.78 -4.16 -3.57
CA GLY A 102 9.01 -5.35 -2.75
C GLY A 102 7.83 -5.58 -1.82
N THR A 103 7.28 -6.79 -1.83
CA THR A 103 6.21 -7.18 -0.91
C THR A 103 6.38 -8.66 -0.54
N THR A 104 6.07 -9.00 0.70
CA THR A 104 6.07 -10.41 1.15
C THR A 104 4.69 -11.02 1.03
N GLU A 105 3.66 -10.25 1.40
CA GLU A 105 2.27 -10.69 1.41
C GLU A 105 1.42 -9.64 0.71
N HIS A 106 0.71 -10.08 -0.36
CA HIS A 106 -0.09 -9.14 -1.07
C HIS A 106 -1.33 -9.82 -1.70
N GLY A 107 -2.49 -9.20 -1.51
CA GLY A 107 -3.77 -9.72 -1.98
C GLY A 107 -4.33 -10.91 -1.19
N ASN A 108 -3.63 -11.42 -0.17
CA ASN A 108 -4.12 -12.53 0.63
C ASN A 108 -5.35 -12.15 1.44
N VAL A 109 -5.37 -10.95 2.01
CA VAL A 109 -6.53 -10.43 2.78
C VAL A 109 -7.76 -10.29 1.88
N GLU A 110 -7.57 -9.74 0.68
CA GLU A 110 -8.64 -9.59 -0.30
C GLU A 110 -9.16 -10.95 -0.75
N THR A 111 -8.26 -11.90 -1.02
CA THR A 111 -8.60 -13.27 -1.42
C THR A 111 -9.34 -14.01 -0.30
N GLU A 112 -8.84 -13.92 0.94
CA GLU A 112 -9.51 -14.54 2.10
C GLU A 112 -10.91 -13.97 2.31
N ASN A 113 -11.05 -12.66 2.22
CA ASN A 113 -12.36 -12.01 2.34
C ASN A 113 -13.32 -12.46 1.23
N GLU A 114 -12.84 -12.63 0.01
CA GLU A 114 -13.66 -13.09 -1.10
C GLU A 114 -14.10 -14.54 -0.89
N VAL A 115 -13.18 -15.44 -0.51
CA VAL A 115 -13.51 -16.83 -0.17
C VAL A 115 -14.50 -16.90 0.98
N TYR A 116 -14.33 -16.09 2.02
CA TYR A 116 -15.28 -16.01 3.12
C TYR A 116 -16.66 -15.50 2.66
N ASN A 117 -16.70 -14.55 1.73
CA ASN A 117 -17.96 -14.03 1.24
C ASN A 117 -18.73 -15.07 0.43
N ILE A 118 -18.07 -15.79 -0.49
CA ILE A 118 -18.76 -16.84 -1.27
C ILE A 118 -19.14 -18.06 -0.43
N SER A 119 -18.43 -18.31 0.69
CA SER A 119 -18.82 -19.42 1.60
C SER A 119 -20.22 -19.24 2.19
N LYS A 120 -20.73 -18.01 2.30
CA LYS A 120 -22.10 -17.70 2.72
C LYS A 120 -23.17 -18.12 1.70
N PHE A 121 -22.76 -18.46 0.50
CA PHE A 121 -23.58 -18.89 -0.64
C PHE A 121 -23.16 -20.28 -1.12
N ASP A 122 -22.76 -21.15 -0.20
CA ASP A 122 -22.33 -22.53 -0.50
C ASP A 122 -21.27 -22.62 -1.60
N TYR A 123 -20.36 -21.65 -1.63
CA TYR A 123 -19.29 -21.52 -2.64
C TYR A 123 -19.80 -21.39 -4.08
N ASP A 124 -21.00 -20.91 -4.28
CA ASP A 124 -21.52 -20.61 -5.61
C ASP A 124 -20.70 -19.46 -6.25
N THR A 125 -19.93 -19.80 -7.26
CA THR A 125 -19.02 -18.86 -7.95
C THR A 125 -19.74 -17.73 -8.69
N ARG A 126 -21.08 -17.79 -8.88
CA ARG A 126 -21.86 -16.67 -9.40
C ARG A 126 -21.85 -15.46 -8.47
N PHE A 127 -21.55 -15.66 -7.19
CA PHE A 127 -21.40 -14.59 -6.19
C PHE A 127 -19.95 -14.11 -6.04
N TRP A 128 -19.00 -14.64 -6.83
CA TRP A 128 -17.64 -14.15 -6.85
C TRP A 128 -17.57 -12.72 -7.38
N THR A 129 -16.86 -11.85 -6.67
CA THR A 129 -16.70 -10.45 -7.08
C THR A 129 -15.86 -10.37 -8.36
N HIS A 130 -16.45 -9.94 -9.46
CA HIS A 130 -15.79 -9.88 -10.76
C HIS A 130 -14.60 -8.89 -10.81
N HIS A 131 -14.44 -8.05 -9.81
CA HIS A 131 -13.28 -7.17 -9.67
C HIS A 131 -12.08 -7.86 -9.01
N HIS A 132 -12.31 -8.97 -8.30
CA HIS A 132 -11.24 -9.73 -7.67
C HIS A 132 -10.67 -10.75 -8.66
N ASN A 133 -9.46 -10.48 -9.13
CA ASN A 133 -8.72 -11.42 -9.98
C ASN A 133 -7.34 -11.68 -9.37
N PRO A 134 -7.05 -12.91 -8.91
CA PRO A 134 -5.76 -13.22 -8.28
C PRO A 134 -4.55 -12.92 -9.16
N ARG A 135 -4.69 -12.92 -10.49
CA ARG A 135 -3.60 -12.58 -11.40
C ARG A 135 -3.30 -11.09 -11.45
N THR A 136 -4.34 -10.24 -11.38
CA THR A 136 -4.18 -8.78 -11.39
C THR A 136 -3.75 -8.25 -10.04
N VAL A 137 -4.17 -8.91 -8.96
CA VAL A 137 -3.76 -8.58 -7.60
C VAL A 137 -2.24 -8.57 -7.48
N ALA A 138 -1.54 -9.55 -8.09
CA ALA A 138 -0.08 -9.66 -8.02
C ALA A 138 0.68 -8.49 -8.65
N ASN A 139 0.15 -7.86 -9.68
CA ASN A 139 0.81 -6.80 -10.43
C ASN A 139 0.29 -5.39 -10.10
N ASN A 140 -0.78 -5.31 -9.32
CA ASN A 140 -1.50 -4.06 -9.06
C ASN A 140 -0.62 -2.91 -8.53
N PRO A 141 0.37 -3.14 -7.62
CA PRO A 141 1.20 -2.04 -7.11
C PRO A 141 2.09 -1.38 -8.16
N ALA A 142 2.40 -2.05 -9.26
CA ALA A 142 3.33 -1.58 -10.29
C ALA A 142 2.66 -1.28 -11.64
N GLY A 143 1.37 -1.61 -11.77
CA GLY A 143 0.59 -1.49 -13.00
C GLY A 143 -0.21 -0.20 -13.15
#